data_b68928b1456977c1d6e90229e54122a6
#
_entry.id   b68928b1456977c1d6e90229e54122a6
#
_cell.length_a   1.000
_cell.length_b   1.000
_cell.length_c   1.000
_cell.angle_alpha   90.00
_cell.angle_beta   90.00
_cell.angle_gamma   90.00
#
_symmetry.space_group_name_H-M   'P 1'
#
loop_
_entity.id
_entity.type
_entity.pdbx_description
1 polymer ?
#
loop_
_entity_poly.entity_id
_entity_poly.type
_entity_poly.pdbx_seq_one_letter_code
_entity_poly.pdbx_strand_id
1 'polypeptide(L)'
;LNMMADKVGITPWEIRYRNAIRPGETLPNGQIVDNSTGLVETLEAVKEEYDAAVASGKAVGLACAMKNAGVGVGIPDWGRVKLIVEDDAKLHIYTGASCIGQGLGTVLVQMVVTNTDLARDQIVYERSNTWIAPDSGDTSGSRQTLVTGEACRRACEKVMEAKNASEHHSLDDLKGQVFYGEYLAKTDPLGADVPNPVSHVAYGYATQ
;
A
#
# COMPACT_ATOMS: atom_id res chain seq x y z
N LEU A 1 6.18 -5.54 -26.90
CA LEU A 1 7.27 -4.55 -26.88
C LEU A 1 8.53 -5.09 -27.56
N ASN A 2 8.99 -6.33 -27.30
CA ASN A 2 10.23 -6.84 -27.94
C ASN A 2 10.16 -6.80 -29.48
N MET A 3 9.10 -7.32 -30.09
CA MET A 3 8.90 -7.25 -31.56
C MET A 3 8.86 -5.79 -32.07
N MET A 4 8.43 -4.83 -31.28
CA MET A 4 8.50 -3.42 -31.67
C MET A 4 9.93 -2.89 -31.57
N ALA A 5 10.66 -3.27 -30.55
CA ALA A 5 12.07 -2.91 -30.40
C ALA A 5 12.87 -3.39 -31.60
N ASP A 6 12.69 -4.65 -32.01
CA ASP A 6 13.34 -5.23 -33.18
C ASP A 6 13.02 -4.45 -34.48
N LYS A 7 11.75 -4.05 -34.66
CA LYS A 7 11.31 -3.28 -35.83
C LYS A 7 11.92 -1.90 -35.95
N VAL A 8 12.17 -1.24 -34.80
CA VAL A 8 12.76 0.11 -34.75
C VAL A 8 14.27 0.09 -34.48
N GLY A 9 14.89 -1.09 -34.40
CA GLY A 9 16.34 -1.27 -34.30
C GLY A 9 16.93 -0.86 -32.94
N ILE A 10 16.19 -1.03 -31.85
CA ILE A 10 16.66 -0.78 -30.48
C ILE A 10 16.49 -2.01 -29.59
N THR A 11 17.10 -2.00 -28.40
CA THR A 11 17.01 -3.15 -27.49
C THR A 11 15.66 -3.22 -26.77
N PRO A 12 15.24 -4.40 -26.28
CA PRO A 12 14.08 -4.54 -25.40
C PRO A 12 14.15 -3.69 -24.12
N TRP A 13 15.35 -3.44 -23.60
CA TRP A 13 15.55 -2.54 -22.47
C TRP A 13 15.31 -1.08 -22.88
N GLU A 14 15.92 -0.66 -23.97
CA GLU A 14 15.86 0.70 -24.48
C GLU A 14 14.43 1.17 -24.79
N ILE A 15 13.61 0.33 -25.42
CA ILE A 15 12.23 0.70 -25.72
C ILE A 15 11.40 0.93 -24.46
N ARG A 16 11.65 0.16 -23.40
CA ARG A 16 11.00 0.33 -22.10
C ARG A 16 11.47 1.60 -21.41
N TYR A 17 12.78 1.83 -21.39
CA TYR A 17 13.38 2.99 -20.76
C TYR A 17 12.93 4.31 -21.39
N ARG A 18 12.86 4.38 -22.73
CA ARG A 18 12.38 5.57 -23.44
C ARG A 18 10.91 5.87 -23.19
N ASN A 19 10.11 4.83 -22.97
CA ASN A 19 8.66 4.95 -22.75
C ASN A 19 8.26 4.84 -21.27
N ALA A 20 9.23 4.74 -20.35
CA ALA A 20 8.95 4.72 -18.92
C ALA A 20 8.41 6.07 -18.48
N ILE A 21 7.31 6.05 -17.73
CA ILE A 21 6.72 7.26 -17.12
C ILE A 21 7.73 7.90 -16.16
N ARG A 22 7.79 9.24 -16.16
CA ARG A 22 8.69 10.04 -15.32
C ARG A 22 7.92 11.03 -14.46
N PRO A 23 8.54 11.54 -13.37
CA PRO A 23 7.93 12.60 -12.56
C PRO A 23 7.48 13.80 -13.44
N GLY A 24 6.25 14.25 -13.21
CA GLY A 24 5.64 15.35 -13.95
C GLY A 24 4.94 14.96 -15.26
N GLU A 25 5.05 13.71 -15.71
CA GLU A 25 4.35 13.22 -16.89
C GLU A 25 2.91 12.79 -16.57
N THR A 26 2.06 12.81 -17.60
CA THR A 26 0.64 12.52 -17.48
C THR A 26 0.32 11.10 -17.91
N LEU A 27 -0.39 10.35 -17.05
CA LEU A 27 -0.94 9.04 -17.37
C LEU A 27 -2.13 9.14 -18.33
N PRO A 28 -2.48 8.04 -19.03
CA PRO A 28 -3.63 8.03 -19.95
C PRO A 28 -4.99 8.40 -19.30
N ASN A 29 -5.10 8.28 -17.98
CA ASN A 29 -6.28 8.70 -17.21
C ASN A 29 -6.29 10.18 -16.83
N GLY A 30 -5.29 10.97 -17.25
CA GLY A 30 -5.16 12.40 -16.99
C GLY A 30 -4.40 12.76 -15.72
N GLN A 31 -4.08 11.82 -14.85
CA GLN A 31 -3.32 12.09 -13.62
C GLN A 31 -1.86 12.41 -13.95
N ILE A 32 -1.36 13.50 -13.39
CA ILE A 32 0.07 13.82 -13.40
C ILE A 32 0.72 13.06 -12.24
N VAL A 33 1.77 12.28 -12.55
CA VAL A 33 2.52 11.53 -11.54
C VAL A 33 3.79 12.29 -11.17
N ASP A 34 4.01 12.54 -9.90
CA ASP A 34 5.18 13.26 -9.39
C ASP A 34 5.89 12.50 -8.26
N ASN A 35 5.19 12.13 -7.21
CA ASN A 35 5.75 11.56 -5.97
C ASN A 35 5.84 10.02 -5.96
N SER A 36 5.35 9.33 -6.97
CA SER A 36 5.26 7.87 -7.00
C SER A 36 5.58 7.35 -8.41
N THR A 37 6.81 7.59 -8.86
CA THR A 37 7.22 7.36 -10.26
C THR A 37 8.58 6.70 -10.32
N GLY A 38 8.71 5.47 -9.82
CA GLY A 38 9.97 4.74 -9.72
C GLY A 38 10.25 3.77 -10.87
N LEU A 39 9.59 3.88 -12.04
CA LEU A 39 9.79 2.90 -13.11
C LEU A 39 11.17 2.98 -13.75
N VAL A 40 11.71 4.19 -13.91
CA VAL A 40 13.06 4.40 -14.47
C VAL A 40 14.10 3.76 -13.57
N GLU A 41 14.04 4.02 -12.27
CA GLU A 41 14.96 3.48 -11.26
C GLU A 41 14.92 1.94 -11.22
N THR A 42 13.74 1.33 -11.37
CA THR A 42 13.64 -0.14 -11.42
C THR A 42 14.27 -0.72 -12.68
N LEU A 43 14.18 -0.02 -13.82
CA LEU A 43 14.84 -0.40 -15.08
C LEU A 43 16.37 -0.26 -14.99
N GLU A 44 16.85 0.82 -14.39
CA GLU A 44 18.29 1.08 -14.19
C GLU A 44 18.90 0.05 -13.22
N ALA A 45 18.18 -0.33 -12.17
CA ALA A 45 18.63 -1.31 -11.19
C ALA A 45 18.95 -2.69 -11.78
N VAL A 46 18.26 -3.10 -12.86
CA VAL A 46 18.50 -4.40 -13.51
C VAL A 46 19.40 -4.30 -14.75
N LYS A 47 19.83 -3.09 -15.14
CA LYS A 47 20.49 -2.83 -16.41
C LYS A 47 21.79 -3.62 -16.58
N GLU A 48 22.65 -3.58 -15.57
CA GLU A 48 23.97 -4.23 -15.60
C GLU A 48 23.86 -5.75 -15.75
N GLU A 49 22.98 -6.37 -14.95
CA GLU A 49 22.73 -7.82 -15.00
C GLU A 49 22.10 -8.24 -16.33
N TYR A 50 21.16 -7.43 -16.83
CA TYR A 50 20.53 -7.65 -18.13
C TYR A 50 21.58 -7.64 -19.26
N ASP A 51 22.42 -6.62 -19.32
CA ASP A 51 23.46 -6.48 -20.36
C ASP A 51 24.49 -7.62 -20.30
N ALA A 52 24.94 -7.98 -19.10
CA ALA A 52 25.86 -9.10 -18.89
C ALA A 52 25.26 -10.43 -19.35
N ALA A 53 23.99 -10.67 -19.05
CA ALA A 53 23.29 -11.88 -19.47
C ALA A 53 23.14 -11.95 -21.01
N VAL A 54 22.76 -10.84 -21.65
CA VAL A 54 22.68 -10.72 -23.12
C VAL A 54 24.03 -10.97 -23.76
N ALA A 55 25.10 -10.32 -23.27
CA ALA A 55 26.45 -10.46 -23.79
C ALA A 55 26.98 -11.89 -23.66
N SER A 56 26.56 -12.64 -22.66
CA SER A 56 26.94 -14.05 -22.46
C SER A 56 26.16 -15.03 -23.36
N GLY A 57 25.24 -14.55 -24.19
CA GLY A 57 24.40 -15.37 -25.06
C GLY A 57 23.27 -16.12 -24.33
N LYS A 58 22.94 -15.77 -23.10
CA LYS A 58 21.83 -16.34 -22.37
C LYS A 58 20.49 -15.85 -22.95
N ALA A 59 19.47 -16.70 -22.86
CA ALA A 59 18.09 -16.26 -23.10
C ALA A 59 17.65 -15.34 -21.96
N VAL A 60 17.24 -14.11 -22.30
CA VAL A 60 16.86 -13.09 -21.33
C VAL A 60 15.47 -12.59 -21.63
N GLY A 61 14.62 -12.53 -20.60
CA GLY A 61 13.34 -11.83 -20.63
C GLY A 61 13.43 -10.52 -19.83
N LEU A 62 12.68 -9.51 -20.25
CA LEU A 62 12.54 -8.26 -19.51
C LEU A 62 11.07 -7.84 -19.47
N ALA A 63 10.55 -7.59 -18.29
CA ALA A 63 9.18 -7.12 -18.08
C ALA A 63 9.14 -5.96 -17.09
N CYS A 64 8.22 -5.03 -17.32
CA CYS A 64 7.91 -3.94 -16.40
C CYS A 64 6.46 -4.04 -15.98
N ALA A 65 6.18 -3.68 -14.73
CA ALA A 65 4.84 -3.60 -14.19
C ALA A 65 4.62 -2.24 -13.51
N MET A 66 3.40 -1.74 -13.64
CA MET A 66 2.88 -0.61 -12.88
C MET A 66 1.55 -1.03 -12.29
N LYS A 67 1.35 -0.83 -10.98
CA LYS A 67 0.11 -1.18 -10.29
C LYS A 67 -0.34 -0.05 -9.37
N ASN A 68 -1.57 0.39 -9.59
CA ASN A 68 -2.23 1.34 -8.68
C ASN A 68 -2.48 0.73 -7.30
N ALA A 69 -2.44 1.56 -6.27
CA ALA A 69 -2.92 1.27 -4.93
C ALA A 69 -4.28 1.95 -4.69
N GLY A 70 -5.22 1.20 -4.13
CA GLY A 70 -6.58 1.65 -3.94
C GLY A 70 -7.53 1.28 -5.09
N VAL A 71 -8.83 1.41 -4.84
CA VAL A 71 -9.89 1.20 -5.85
C VAL A 71 -9.85 2.32 -6.88
N GLY A 72 -9.73 3.56 -6.42
CA GLY A 72 -9.55 4.73 -7.27
C GLY A 72 -10.79 5.18 -8.03
N VAL A 73 -10.57 6.00 -9.03
CA VAL A 73 -11.54 6.48 -10.04
C VAL A 73 -12.85 7.01 -9.47
N GLY A 74 -12.78 7.71 -8.32
CA GLY A 74 -13.92 8.32 -7.65
C GLY A 74 -14.79 7.36 -6.82
N ILE A 75 -14.44 6.08 -6.76
CA ILE A 75 -15.15 5.11 -5.91
C ILE A 75 -14.74 5.34 -4.46
N PRO A 76 -15.69 5.48 -3.51
CA PRO A 76 -15.37 5.60 -2.09
C PRO A 76 -14.55 4.39 -1.59
N ASP A 77 -13.36 4.65 -1.08
CA ASP A 77 -12.42 3.61 -0.67
C ASP A 77 -12.07 3.79 0.82
N TRP A 78 -12.89 3.16 1.68
CA TRP A 78 -12.81 3.27 3.13
C TRP A 78 -11.95 2.17 3.74
N GLY A 79 -11.02 2.56 4.61
CA GLY A 79 -10.35 1.68 5.56
C GLY A 79 -10.84 1.94 6.98
N ARG A 80 -11.08 0.88 7.76
CA ARG A 80 -11.52 0.98 9.16
C ARG A 80 -10.90 -0.10 10.02
N VAL A 81 -10.43 0.30 11.20
CA VAL A 81 -9.79 -0.59 12.17
C VAL A 81 -10.28 -0.21 13.56
N LYS A 82 -10.52 -1.20 14.40
CA LYS A 82 -10.60 -1.04 15.86
C LYS A 82 -9.38 -1.69 16.48
N LEU A 83 -8.72 -0.96 17.36
CA LEU A 83 -7.72 -1.48 18.28
C LEU A 83 -8.35 -1.54 19.65
N ILE A 84 -8.36 -2.69 20.29
CA ILE A 84 -8.96 -2.89 21.62
C ILE A 84 -7.88 -3.46 22.54
N VAL A 85 -7.75 -2.88 23.73
CA VAL A 85 -6.94 -3.50 24.77
C VAL A 85 -7.84 -4.45 25.53
N GLU A 86 -7.63 -5.76 25.33
CA GLU A 86 -8.44 -6.81 25.94
C GLU A 86 -7.97 -7.13 27.38
N ASP A 87 -8.69 -8.03 28.06
CA ASP A 87 -8.42 -8.40 29.45
C ASP A 87 -7.02 -9.00 29.66
N ASP A 88 -6.42 -9.57 28.62
CA ASP A 88 -5.04 -10.11 28.61
C ASP A 88 -3.96 -9.00 28.57
N ALA A 89 -4.37 -7.73 28.59
CA ALA A 89 -3.49 -6.57 28.48
C ALA A 89 -2.69 -6.51 27.17
N LYS A 90 -3.22 -7.08 26.09
CA LYS A 90 -2.67 -6.95 24.73
C LYS A 90 -3.56 -6.09 23.86
N LEU A 91 -2.94 -5.53 22.82
CA LEU A 91 -3.64 -4.75 21.82
C LEU A 91 -4.13 -5.66 20.69
N HIS A 92 -5.45 -5.83 20.59
CA HIS A 92 -6.10 -6.66 19.59
C HIS A 92 -6.55 -5.82 18.40
N ILE A 93 -6.26 -6.28 17.17
CA ILE A 93 -6.59 -5.60 15.91
C ILE A 93 -7.82 -6.25 15.30
N TYR A 94 -8.89 -5.49 15.15
CA TYR A 94 -10.14 -5.90 14.52
C TYR A 94 -10.40 -5.09 13.25
N THR A 95 -10.63 -5.78 12.13
CA THR A 95 -11.01 -5.16 10.86
C THR A 95 -11.81 -6.14 10.01
N GLY A 96 -12.74 -5.65 9.22
CA GLY A 96 -13.46 -6.43 8.20
C GLY A 96 -12.62 -6.70 6.94
N ALA A 97 -11.46 -6.07 6.81
CA ALA A 97 -10.54 -6.35 5.72
C ALA A 97 -10.05 -7.80 5.75
N SER A 98 -10.20 -8.52 4.64
CA SER A 98 -9.88 -9.94 4.55
C SER A 98 -8.46 -10.18 4.02
N CYS A 99 -7.76 -11.13 4.62
CA CYS A 99 -6.55 -11.68 4.05
C CYS A 99 -6.91 -12.77 3.02
N ILE A 100 -6.49 -12.58 1.77
CA ILE A 100 -6.69 -13.52 0.66
C ILE A 100 -5.38 -14.21 0.24
N GLY A 101 -4.39 -14.24 1.13
CA GLY A 101 -3.04 -14.79 0.92
C GLY A 101 -1.94 -13.73 0.87
N GLN A 102 -2.28 -12.43 0.83
CA GLN A 102 -1.32 -11.31 0.74
C GLN A 102 -0.68 -10.91 2.09
N GLY A 103 -1.01 -11.60 3.19
CA GLY A 103 -0.36 -11.37 4.48
C GLY A 103 -0.88 -10.15 5.27
N LEU A 104 -2.13 -9.74 5.08
CA LEU A 104 -2.70 -8.53 5.72
C LEU A 104 -2.50 -8.50 7.24
N GLY A 105 -2.73 -9.62 7.93
CA GLY A 105 -2.55 -9.68 9.38
C GLY A 105 -1.12 -9.34 9.81
N THR A 106 -0.12 -9.87 9.10
CA THR A 106 1.29 -9.53 9.34
C THR A 106 1.56 -8.05 9.09
N VAL A 107 1.03 -7.50 7.99
CA VAL A 107 1.19 -6.08 7.65
C VAL A 107 0.59 -5.18 8.72
N LEU A 108 -0.63 -5.47 9.21
CA LEU A 108 -1.26 -4.66 10.26
C LEU A 108 -0.51 -4.74 11.59
N VAL A 109 0.00 -5.91 11.96
CA VAL A 109 0.85 -6.05 13.14
C VAL A 109 2.14 -5.23 12.99
N GLN A 110 2.80 -5.27 11.82
CA GLN A 110 3.97 -4.44 11.54
C GLN A 110 3.63 -2.94 11.62
N MET A 111 2.45 -2.53 11.13
CA MET A 111 1.98 -1.15 11.25
C MET A 111 1.83 -0.72 12.71
N VAL A 112 1.26 -1.57 13.56
CA VAL A 112 1.16 -1.27 15.01
C VAL A 112 2.55 -1.15 15.63
N VAL A 113 3.46 -2.12 15.39
CA VAL A 113 4.86 -2.06 15.89
C VAL A 113 5.58 -0.79 15.43
N THR A 114 5.37 -0.39 14.18
CA THR A 114 6.05 0.80 13.61
C THR A 114 5.51 2.12 14.17
N ASN A 115 4.21 2.16 14.51
CA ASN A 115 3.53 3.39 14.93
C ASN A 115 3.25 3.46 16.44
N THR A 116 3.74 2.48 17.20
CA THR A 116 3.66 2.45 18.67
C THR A 116 5.01 2.02 19.24
N ASP A 117 5.15 2.06 20.55
CA ASP A 117 6.30 1.50 21.29
C ASP A 117 6.06 0.06 21.78
N LEU A 118 5.01 -0.60 21.26
CA LEU A 118 4.63 -1.95 21.66
C LEU A 118 5.50 -3.02 21.00
N ALA A 119 5.88 -4.03 21.78
CA ALA A 119 6.54 -5.21 21.26
C ALA A 119 5.55 -6.12 20.50
N ARG A 120 6.07 -6.91 19.56
CA ARG A 120 5.26 -7.80 18.72
C ARG A 120 4.36 -8.76 19.50
N ASP A 121 4.81 -9.26 20.65
CA ASP A 121 4.10 -10.21 21.51
C ASP A 121 2.96 -9.58 22.33
N GLN A 122 2.91 -8.25 22.38
CA GLN A 122 1.81 -7.47 22.94
C GLN A 122 0.67 -7.22 21.96
N ILE A 123 0.77 -7.69 20.70
CA ILE A 123 -0.17 -7.41 19.62
C ILE A 123 -0.78 -8.70 19.10
N VAL A 124 -2.09 -8.73 19.00
CA VAL A 124 -2.87 -9.85 18.46
C VAL A 124 -3.66 -9.38 17.24
N TYR A 125 -3.52 -10.08 16.12
CA TYR A 125 -4.39 -9.88 14.97
C TYR A 125 -5.55 -10.86 15.03
N GLU A 126 -6.76 -10.33 15.13
CA GLU A 126 -7.98 -11.14 15.22
C GLU A 126 -8.52 -11.51 13.83
N ARG A 127 -9.15 -12.68 13.75
CA ARG A 127 -9.88 -13.04 12.53
C ARG A 127 -11.11 -12.14 12.37
N SER A 128 -11.35 -11.71 11.14
CA SER A 128 -12.51 -10.90 10.82
C SER A 128 -13.81 -11.61 11.21
N ASN A 129 -14.69 -10.88 11.89
CA ASN A 129 -16.04 -11.32 12.20
C ASN A 129 -17.00 -10.12 12.16
N THR A 130 -18.24 -10.36 11.83
CA THR A 130 -19.24 -9.29 11.61
C THR A 130 -19.81 -8.70 12.90
N TRP A 131 -19.48 -9.25 14.07
CA TRP A 131 -20.00 -8.78 15.35
C TRP A 131 -19.21 -7.61 15.91
N ILE A 132 -17.89 -7.60 15.71
CA ILE A 132 -17.00 -6.62 16.33
C ILE A 132 -16.17 -5.86 15.31
N ALA A 133 -15.75 -6.51 14.22
CA ALA A 133 -14.90 -5.90 13.21
C ALA A 133 -15.66 -4.84 12.41
N PRO A 134 -15.11 -3.61 12.24
CA PRO A 134 -15.73 -2.61 11.40
C PRO A 134 -15.59 -3.00 9.92
N ASP A 135 -16.60 -2.68 9.12
CA ASP A 135 -16.51 -2.82 7.66
C ASP A 135 -15.37 -1.97 7.13
N SER A 136 -14.43 -2.59 6.43
CA SER A 136 -13.24 -1.95 5.85
C SER A 136 -13.17 -2.16 4.33
N GLY A 137 -14.29 -2.46 3.70
CA GLY A 137 -14.42 -2.71 2.26
C GLY A 137 -13.72 -4.00 1.79
N ASP A 138 -13.87 -4.28 0.51
CA ASP A 138 -13.36 -5.50 -0.12
C ASP A 138 -11.82 -5.51 -0.22
N THR A 139 -11.24 -6.70 -0.20
CA THR A 139 -9.81 -6.87 -0.51
C THR A 139 -9.64 -6.99 -2.03
N SER A 140 -9.43 -5.86 -2.68
CA SER A 140 -9.30 -5.69 -4.12
C SER A 140 -8.38 -4.49 -4.42
N GLY A 141 -8.01 -4.25 -5.68
CA GLY A 141 -7.32 -3.03 -6.10
C GLY A 141 -5.98 -2.72 -5.40
N SER A 142 -5.35 -3.69 -4.74
CA SER A 142 -4.13 -3.50 -3.93
C SER A 142 -4.29 -2.42 -2.84
N ARG A 143 -5.46 -2.36 -2.19
CA ARG A 143 -5.84 -1.26 -1.30
C ARG A 143 -5.48 -1.44 0.17
N GLN A 144 -5.38 -2.69 0.65
CA GLN A 144 -5.40 -2.93 2.10
C GLN A 144 -4.20 -2.35 2.86
N THR A 145 -2.99 -2.48 2.34
CA THR A 145 -1.80 -1.91 3.00
C THR A 145 -1.89 -0.39 3.12
N LEU A 146 -2.40 0.30 2.10
CA LEU A 146 -2.52 1.75 2.11
C LEU A 146 -3.77 2.19 2.89
N VAL A 147 -4.95 1.69 2.51
CA VAL A 147 -6.22 2.25 2.98
C VAL A 147 -6.56 1.75 4.40
N THR A 148 -6.53 0.43 4.62
CA THR A 148 -6.73 -0.13 5.96
C THR A 148 -5.51 0.11 6.86
N GLY A 149 -4.30 0.13 6.29
CA GLY A 149 -3.08 0.47 7.02
C GLY A 149 -3.08 1.90 7.55
N GLU A 150 -3.51 2.89 6.76
CA GLU A 150 -3.64 4.27 7.24
C GLU A 150 -4.71 4.41 8.34
N ALA A 151 -5.82 3.68 8.23
CA ALA A 151 -6.80 3.61 9.30
C ALA A 151 -6.19 3.00 10.59
N CYS A 152 -5.36 1.96 10.46
CA CYS A 152 -4.63 1.36 11.57
C CYS A 152 -3.65 2.36 12.19
N ARG A 153 -2.87 3.08 11.40
CA ARG A 153 -1.95 4.12 11.86
C ARG A 153 -2.66 5.20 12.70
N ARG A 154 -3.81 5.68 12.23
CA ARG A 154 -4.64 6.66 12.96
C ARG A 154 -5.20 6.11 14.27
N ALA A 155 -5.52 4.82 14.33
CA ALA A 155 -5.92 4.18 15.56
C ALA A 155 -4.74 4.06 16.55
N CYS A 156 -3.52 3.77 16.06
CA CYS A 156 -2.30 3.72 16.86
C CYS A 156 -1.98 5.08 17.52
N GLU A 157 -2.17 6.20 16.82
CA GLU A 157 -1.99 7.54 17.40
C GLU A 157 -2.84 7.71 18.66
N LYS A 158 -4.12 7.30 18.59
CA LYS A 158 -5.04 7.38 19.73
C LYS A 158 -4.64 6.46 20.90
N VAL A 159 -4.13 5.24 20.57
CA VAL A 159 -3.58 4.33 21.60
C VAL A 159 -2.41 5.00 22.31
N MET A 160 -1.48 5.58 21.56
CA MET A 160 -0.30 6.22 22.14
C MET A 160 -0.66 7.47 22.96
N GLU A 161 -1.61 8.28 22.50
CA GLU A 161 -2.12 9.43 23.25
C GLU A 161 -2.72 8.98 24.60
N ALA A 162 -3.59 7.96 24.58
CA ALA A 162 -4.22 7.44 25.79
C ALA A 162 -3.20 6.79 26.73
N LYS A 163 -2.26 5.98 26.19
CA LYS A 163 -1.20 5.33 26.95
C LYS A 163 -0.30 6.37 27.64
N ASN A 164 0.11 7.41 26.93
CA ASN A 164 0.95 8.47 27.48
C ASN A 164 0.23 9.34 28.54
N ALA A 165 -1.09 9.39 28.48
CA ALA A 165 -1.92 10.09 29.46
C ALA A 165 -2.31 9.23 30.68
N SER A 166 -2.09 7.91 30.64
CA SER A 166 -2.43 6.98 31.71
C SER A 166 -1.41 6.99 32.85
N GLU A 167 -1.80 6.45 34.00
CA GLU A 167 -1.03 6.55 35.25
C GLU A 167 0.31 5.84 35.20
N HIS A 168 0.34 4.61 34.60
CA HIS A 168 1.54 3.77 34.51
C HIS A 168 2.12 3.69 33.10
N HIS A 169 1.55 4.44 32.15
CA HIS A 169 1.94 4.41 30.73
C HIS A 169 1.96 2.98 30.14
N SER A 170 0.97 2.16 30.52
CA SER A 170 0.91 0.75 30.18
C SER A 170 -0.41 0.37 29.48
N LEU A 171 -0.44 -0.79 28.81
CA LEU A 171 -1.68 -1.33 28.25
C LEU A 171 -2.66 -1.78 29.36
N ASP A 172 -2.16 -2.15 30.55
CA ASP A 172 -3.04 -2.51 31.68
C ASP A 172 -3.98 -1.37 32.06
N ASP A 173 -3.53 -0.13 31.97
CA ASP A 173 -4.35 1.06 32.26
C ASP A 173 -5.47 1.29 31.23
N LEU A 174 -5.34 0.67 30.06
CA LEU A 174 -6.24 0.86 28.92
C LEU A 174 -7.20 -0.30 28.68
N LYS A 175 -7.23 -1.30 29.57
CA LYS A 175 -8.11 -2.47 29.43
C LYS A 175 -9.56 -2.07 29.18
N GLY A 176 -10.18 -2.72 28.19
CA GLY A 176 -11.54 -2.45 27.75
C GLY A 176 -11.70 -1.21 26.85
N GLN A 177 -10.65 -0.42 26.64
CA GLN A 177 -10.73 0.75 25.78
C GLN A 177 -10.67 0.36 24.30
N VAL A 178 -11.44 1.10 23.48
CA VAL A 178 -11.56 0.90 22.03
C VAL A 178 -11.05 2.14 21.31
N PHE A 179 -10.11 1.94 20.40
CA PHE A 179 -9.51 2.98 19.58
C PHE A 179 -9.89 2.74 18.12
N TYR A 180 -10.71 3.63 17.58
CA TYR A 180 -11.20 3.51 16.20
C TYR A 180 -10.41 4.41 15.25
N GLY A 181 -9.92 3.82 14.16
CA GLY A 181 -9.30 4.51 13.06
C GLY A 181 -10.08 4.35 11.78
N GLU A 182 -10.15 5.41 11.00
CA GLU A 182 -10.82 5.44 9.71
C GLU A 182 -10.03 6.30 8.73
N TYR A 183 -9.99 5.87 7.48
CA TYR A 183 -9.40 6.60 6.37
C TYR A 183 -10.23 6.44 5.10
N LEU A 184 -10.48 7.54 4.40
CA LEU A 184 -11.07 7.55 3.06
C LEU A 184 -9.99 7.97 2.07
N ALA A 185 -9.63 7.08 1.15
CA ALA A 185 -8.80 7.44 0.02
C ALA A 185 -9.64 8.22 -1.00
N LYS A 186 -9.40 9.53 -1.08
CA LYS A 186 -10.13 10.42 -2.01
C LYS A 186 -9.49 10.37 -3.40
N THR A 187 -10.32 10.08 -4.40
CA THR A 187 -9.92 10.06 -5.81
C THR A 187 -11.00 10.70 -6.66
N ASP A 188 -10.65 11.11 -7.87
CA ASP A 188 -11.56 11.72 -8.83
C ASP A 188 -12.10 10.68 -9.83
N PRO A 189 -13.33 10.83 -10.32
CA PRO A 189 -13.87 10.00 -11.40
C PRO A 189 -13.04 10.10 -12.68
N LEU A 190 -13.08 9.05 -13.50
CA LEU A 190 -12.50 9.14 -14.85
C LEU A 190 -13.18 10.24 -15.64
N GLY A 191 -12.38 11.12 -16.26
CA GLY A 191 -12.88 12.26 -17.04
C GLY A 191 -13.37 13.41 -16.17
N ALA A 192 -13.00 13.49 -14.89
CA ALA A 192 -13.29 14.62 -14.04
C ALA A 192 -12.73 15.92 -14.67
N ASP A 193 -13.56 16.97 -14.70
CA ASP A 193 -13.17 18.29 -15.20
C ASP A 193 -12.43 19.08 -14.12
N VAL A 194 -11.22 18.61 -13.80
CA VAL A 194 -10.31 19.25 -12.85
C VAL A 194 -8.89 19.28 -13.44
N PRO A 195 -8.07 20.27 -13.10
CA PRO A 195 -6.75 20.47 -13.73
C PRO A 195 -5.76 19.32 -13.56
N ASN A 196 -5.88 18.54 -12.49
CA ASN A 196 -5.03 17.39 -12.20
C ASN A 196 -5.84 16.32 -11.46
N PRO A 197 -6.60 15.48 -12.19
CA PRO A 197 -7.43 14.47 -11.57
C PRO A 197 -6.58 13.42 -10.88
N VAL A 198 -6.90 13.10 -9.64
CA VAL A 198 -6.29 12.02 -8.87
C VAL A 198 -7.08 10.73 -9.07
N SER A 199 -6.72 9.93 -10.04
CA SER A 199 -7.42 8.66 -10.29
C SER A 199 -7.07 7.57 -9.28
N HIS A 200 -5.83 7.57 -8.78
CA HIS A 200 -5.38 6.65 -7.71
C HIS A 200 -4.40 7.37 -6.78
N VAL A 201 -4.42 6.98 -5.51
CA VAL A 201 -3.64 7.65 -4.46
C VAL A 201 -2.14 7.32 -4.49
N ALA A 202 -1.76 6.20 -5.07
CA ALA A 202 -0.36 5.80 -5.26
C ALA A 202 -0.22 4.75 -6.37
N TYR A 203 1.02 4.59 -6.85
CA TYR A 203 1.41 3.55 -7.81
C TYR A 203 2.68 2.84 -7.35
N GLY A 204 2.74 1.53 -7.55
CA GLY A 204 3.94 0.73 -7.40
C GLY A 204 4.51 0.33 -8.76
N TYR A 205 5.83 0.21 -8.84
CA TYR A 205 6.54 -0.15 -10.06
C TYR A 205 7.50 -1.30 -9.80
N ALA A 206 7.70 -2.14 -10.80
CA ALA A 206 8.67 -3.22 -10.76
C ALA A 206 9.23 -3.50 -12.14
N THR A 207 10.48 -3.96 -12.18
CA THR A 207 11.13 -4.51 -13.36
C THR A 207 11.79 -5.86 -13.01
N GLN A 208 11.62 -6.84 -13.87
CA GLN A 208 12.19 -8.17 -13.73
C GLN A 208 12.80 -8.63 -15.05
#